data_2417bc3995cddee46f9c1de162cdb60f
#
_entry.id   2417bc3995cddee46f9c1de162cdb60f
#
_cell.length_a   1.000
_cell.length_b   1.000
_cell.length_c   1.000
_cell.angle_alpha   90.00
_cell.angle_beta   90.00
_cell.angle_gamma   90.00
#
_symmetry.space_group_name_H-M   'P 1'
#
loop_
_entity.id
_entity.type
_entity.pdbx_description
1 polymer ?
#
loop_
_entity_poly.entity_id
_entity_poly.type
_entity_poly.pdbx_seq_one_letter_code
_entity_poly.pdbx_strand_id
1 'polypeptide(L)'
;MACSNTSQSTLATVEPSEDPADLPANPTVEPMPMATPAPTPVSSPTPIPTPTPTIFEQGEIDNITRSPFNGLAVNEESLIVRPVVVKIDNHEEARPQSGIELADMMIEVWVEGITRYLAVFQAADADFVGPIRSMRPTDFALQNPWASLFIHSGGQDWIKAIADASTVREFDEPPGSFRIGARPRPWNLYGDTNSLRANDNRGSYSSPLSPLWEFGDMPDDAAIAEEVLLKYWFDYTTSWYWNEEEFHYEKSTVDRYSASGEVTNQPHYYLDPNNNAHRISADTLIMLETLYFLTCYGCESGANVPVAETVGSGTAWVFHGGKMVKGYWSRSSEREWFSLTLDDGSPMLIPPGRIWMTLSRRDNVIVNQGLD
;
A
#
# COMPACT_ATOMS: atom_id res chain seq x y z
N MET A 1 47.28 -46.19 -24.91
CA MET A 1 46.35 -46.93 -25.76
C MET A 1 45.13 -46.10 -25.93
N ALA A 2 44.90 -45.65 -27.16
CA ALA A 2 43.81 -44.81 -27.59
C ALA A 2 42.51 -45.63 -27.77
N CYS A 3 41.35 -45.03 -27.54
CA CYS A 3 40.16 -45.26 -28.30
C CYS A 3 39.21 -44.04 -28.16
N SER A 4 39.19 -43.28 -29.19
CA SER A 4 38.21 -42.26 -29.54
C SER A 4 36.88 -42.93 -29.91
N ASN A 5 35.76 -42.34 -29.58
CA ASN A 5 34.49 -42.55 -30.29
C ASN A 5 33.73 -41.22 -30.41
N THR A 6 33.79 -40.72 -31.64
CA THR A 6 33.04 -39.58 -32.16
C THR A 6 31.70 -40.11 -32.68
N SER A 7 30.57 -39.63 -32.18
CA SER A 7 29.27 -39.82 -32.76
C SER A 7 28.80 -38.51 -33.32
N GLN A 8 28.79 -38.39 -34.64
CA GLN A 8 28.18 -37.36 -35.45
C GLN A 8 26.65 -37.59 -35.46
N SER A 9 25.89 -36.57 -35.07
CA SER A 9 24.44 -36.50 -35.26
C SER A 9 24.16 -35.64 -36.50
N THR A 10 23.60 -36.28 -37.51
CA THR A 10 23.15 -35.69 -38.77
C THR A 10 21.92 -34.84 -38.54
N LEU A 11 21.99 -33.56 -38.93
CA LEU A 11 20.86 -32.66 -39.08
C LEU A 11 20.07 -33.07 -40.35
N ALA A 12 18.81 -33.40 -40.18
CA ALA A 12 17.86 -33.56 -41.29
C ALA A 12 17.29 -32.18 -41.65
N THR A 13 17.54 -31.77 -42.86
CA THR A 13 16.95 -30.62 -43.54
C THR A 13 15.49 -30.97 -43.91
N VAL A 14 14.55 -30.17 -43.44
CA VAL A 14 13.15 -30.21 -43.85
C VAL A 14 12.95 -29.11 -44.90
N GLU A 15 12.59 -29.54 -46.13
CA GLU A 15 12.19 -28.64 -47.20
C GLU A 15 10.82 -28.00 -46.90
N PRO A 16 10.53 -26.78 -47.39
CA PRO A 16 9.23 -26.16 -47.24
C PRO A 16 8.27 -26.69 -48.32
N SER A 17 7.11 -27.20 -47.89
CA SER A 17 6.02 -27.61 -48.78
C SER A 17 5.08 -26.44 -49.09
N GLU A 18 4.77 -26.40 -50.31
CA GLU A 18 3.81 -25.70 -51.17
C GLU A 18 2.65 -24.88 -50.56
N ASP A 19 2.36 -23.78 -51.27
CA ASP A 19 1.21 -22.87 -51.22
C ASP A 19 -0.16 -23.59 -51.07
N PRO A 20 -1.05 -23.08 -50.22
CA PRO A 20 -2.47 -23.35 -50.38
C PRO A 20 -3.17 -22.20 -51.11
N ALA A 21 -3.46 -22.45 -52.37
CA ALA A 21 -4.40 -21.68 -53.16
C ALA A 21 -5.86 -22.01 -52.73
N ASP A 22 -6.70 -20.99 -52.81
CA ASP A 22 -8.16 -21.03 -52.93
C ASP A 22 -8.99 -21.55 -51.75
N LEU A 23 -9.36 -20.59 -50.86
CA LEU A 23 -10.63 -20.64 -50.12
C LEU A 23 -11.51 -19.46 -50.57
N PRO A 24 -12.83 -19.70 -50.81
CA PRO A 24 -13.72 -18.64 -51.27
C PRO A 24 -13.97 -17.56 -50.19
N ALA A 25 -13.99 -16.31 -50.63
CA ALA A 25 -14.25 -15.13 -49.80
C ALA A 25 -15.61 -15.21 -49.11
N ASN A 26 -15.61 -15.08 -47.79
CA ASN A 26 -16.82 -14.86 -46.99
C ASN A 26 -17.44 -13.50 -47.38
N PRO A 27 -18.77 -13.39 -47.48
CA PRO A 27 -19.41 -12.12 -47.78
C PRO A 27 -19.20 -11.11 -46.63
N THR A 28 -18.70 -9.94 -46.99
CA THR A 28 -18.55 -8.78 -46.11
C THR A 28 -19.93 -8.32 -45.67
N VAL A 29 -20.24 -8.50 -44.39
CA VAL A 29 -21.42 -7.89 -43.76
C VAL A 29 -21.04 -6.45 -43.38
N GLU A 30 -21.66 -5.48 -44.03
CA GLU A 30 -21.54 -4.06 -43.62
C GLU A 30 -22.06 -3.88 -42.19
N PRO A 31 -21.32 -3.20 -41.33
CA PRO A 31 -21.83 -2.89 -39.97
C PRO A 31 -22.94 -1.86 -40.07
N MET A 32 -24.12 -2.21 -39.58
CA MET A 32 -25.21 -1.26 -39.35
C MET A 32 -24.73 -0.16 -38.39
N PRO A 33 -25.08 1.11 -38.64
CA PRO A 33 -24.74 2.19 -37.68
C PRO A 33 -25.50 1.98 -36.38
N MET A 34 -24.75 1.72 -35.31
CA MET A 34 -25.28 1.65 -33.95
C MET A 34 -25.62 3.08 -33.48
N ALA A 35 -26.89 3.32 -33.21
CA ALA A 35 -27.34 4.60 -32.66
C ALA A 35 -26.67 4.84 -31.31
N THR A 36 -25.90 5.92 -31.22
CA THR A 36 -25.29 6.39 -29.98
C THR A 36 -26.42 6.78 -29.01
N PRO A 37 -26.56 6.17 -27.83
CA PRO A 37 -27.53 6.62 -26.86
C PRO A 37 -27.16 8.03 -26.41
N ALA A 38 -28.14 8.93 -26.34
CA ALA A 38 -27.96 10.26 -25.80
C ALA A 38 -27.53 10.17 -24.31
N PRO A 39 -26.63 11.02 -23.86
CA PRO A 39 -26.22 11.01 -22.46
C PRO A 39 -27.41 11.34 -21.57
N THR A 40 -27.77 10.45 -20.68
CA THR A 40 -28.74 10.69 -19.61
C THR A 40 -28.14 11.76 -18.68
N PRO A 41 -28.91 12.81 -18.29
CA PRO A 41 -28.38 13.81 -17.37
C PRO A 41 -28.08 13.13 -16.03
N VAL A 42 -26.81 13.12 -15.66
CA VAL A 42 -26.35 12.69 -14.34
C VAL A 42 -26.81 13.77 -13.36
N SER A 43 -27.71 13.41 -12.44
CA SER A 43 -28.05 14.27 -11.31
C SER A 43 -26.76 14.51 -10.49
N SER A 44 -26.43 15.79 -10.25
CA SER A 44 -25.33 16.15 -9.36
C SER A 44 -25.48 15.43 -8.01
N PRO A 45 -24.42 14.78 -7.50
CA PRO A 45 -24.47 14.17 -6.19
C PRO A 45 -24.80 15.26 -5.15
N THR A 46 -25.77 14.99 -4.29
CA THR A 46 -26.02 15.81 -3.11
C THR A 46 -24.76 15.79 -2.25
N PRO A 47 -24.19 16.94 -1.87
CA PRO A 47 -23.00 16.95 -1.04
C PRO A 47 -23.27 16.20 0.26
N ILE A 48 -22.45 15.22 0.56
CA ILE A 48 -22.41 14.55 1.86
C ILE A 48 -22.04 15.66 2.86
N PRO A 49 -22.82 15.86 3.95
CA PRO A 49 -22.49 16.89 4.91
C PRO A 49 -21.10 16.61 5.48
N THR A 50 -20.16 17.51 5.23
CA THR A 50 -18.86 17.53 5.88
C THR A 50 -19.13 17.50 7.38
N PRO A 51 -18.54 16.56 8.16
CA PRO A 51 -18.72 16.57 9.59
C PRO A 51 -18.21 17.90 10.12
N THR A 52 -19.10 18.69 10.70
CA THR A 52 -18.74 19.95 11.37
C THR A 52 -17.73 19.59 12.46
N PRO A 53 -16.54 20.19 12.51
CA PRO A 53 -15.59 19.91 13.57
C PRO A 53 -16.26 20.25 14.91
N THR A 54 -16.39 19.23 15.75
CA THR A 54 -16.92 19.42 17.10
C THR A 54 -15.81 20.11 17.91
N ILE A 55 -16.01 21.36 18.26
CA ILE A 55 -15.10 22.07 19.16
C ILE A 55 -15.34 21.52 20.57
N PHE A 56 -14.42 20.70 21.06
CA PHE A 56 -14.43 20.22 22.44
C PHE A 56 -13.79 21.27 23.36
N GLU A 57 -14.33 21.44 24.58
CA GLU A 57 -13.64 22.24 25.60
C GLU A 57 -12.36 21.53 26.06
N GLN A 58 -11.30 22.29 26.41
CA GLN A 58 -9.96 21.78 26.73
C GLN A 58 -9.99 20.61 27.74
N GLY A 59 -10.90 20.63 28.71
CA GLY A 59 -11.07 19.57 29.71
C GLY A 59 -11.75 18.28 29.22
N GLU A 60 -12.42 18.30 28.02
CA GLU A 60 -13.00 17.12 27.39
C GLU A 60 -11.94 16.42 26.51
N ILE A 61 -10.97 17.17 26.01
CA ILE A 61 -9.90 16.65 25.14
C ILE A 61 -8.97 15.71 25.93
N ASP A 62 -8.74 15.96 27.21
CA ASP A 62 -7.81 15.20 28.05
C ASP A 62 -8.28 13.77 28.39
N ASN A 63 -9.56 13.44 28.15
CA ASN A 63 -10.15 12.13 28.44
C ASN A 63 -10.56 11.32 27.20
N ILE A 64 -10.23 11.77 25.99
CA ILE A 64 -10.59 11.05 24.77
C ILE A 64 -9.62 9.90 24.54
N THR A 65 -10.15 8.67 24.49
CA THR A 65 -9.41 7.48 24.05
C THR A 65 -9.07 7.60 22.57
N ARG A 66 -7.79 7.43 22.22
CA ARG A 66 -7.29 7.61 20.86
C ARG A 66 -6.68 6.33 20.28
N SER A 67 -6.88 6.13 18.98
CA SER A 67 -6.22 5.06 18.24
C SER A 67 -4.70 5.22 18.30
N PRO A 68 -3.96 4.13 18.59
CA PRO A 68 -2.50 4.16 18.60
C PRO A 68 -1.90 4.37 17.22
N PHE A 69 -2.65 4.12 16.13
CA PHE A 69 -2.19 4.19 14.76
C PHE A 69 -2.36 5.58 14.15
N ASN A 70 -3.47 6.27 14.42
CA ASN A 70 -3.84 7.50 13.71
C ASN A 70 -4.27 8.66 14.63
N GLY A 71 -4.30 8.46 15.94
CA GLY A 71 -4.65 9.51 16.91
C GLY A 71 -6.12 9.93 16.95
N LEU A 72 -6.98 9.33 16.13
CA LEU A 72 -8.41 9.62 16.13
C LEU A 72 -9.11 9.02 17.33
N ALA A 73 -10.23 9.63 17.74
CA ALA A 73 -11.04 9.15 18.85
C ALA A 73 -11.63 7.76 18.55
N VAL A 74 -11.50 6.84 19.50
CA VAL A 74 -11.99 5.46 19.37
C VAL A 74 -12.59 4.99 20.69
N ASN A 75 -13.34 3.88 20.63
CA ASN A 75 -13.80 3.19 21.84
C ASN A 75 -12.62 2.51 22.56
N GLU A 76 -12.57 2.56 23.87
CA GLU A 76 -11.52 1.96 24.69
C GLU A 76 -11.35 0.46 24.41
N GLU A 77 -12.44 -0.24 24.17
CA GLU A 77 -12.45 -1.66 23.84
C GLU A 77 -11.66 -1.99 22.56
N SER A 78 -11.56 -1.05 21.62
CA SER A 78 -10.79 -1.22 20.39
C SER A 78 -9.29 -1.30 20.64
N LEU A 79 -8.78 -0.68 21.71
CA LEU A 79 -7.34 -0.60 21.99
C LEU A 79 -6.72 -1.95 22.37
N ILE A 80 -7.53 -2.89 22.86
CA ILE A 80 -7.07 -4.24 23.22
C ILE A 80 -7.25 -5.26 22.11
N VAL A 81 -7.94 -4.88 21.03
CA VAL A 81 -8.12 -5.74 19.85
C VAL A 81 -6.80 -5.85 19.09
N ARG A 82 -6.42 -7.06 18.67
CA ARG A 82 -5.23 -7.25 17.83
C ARG A 82 -5.50 -6.72 16.43
N PRO A 83 -4.57 -5.94 15.86
CA PRO A 83 -4.72 -5.47 14.49
C PRO A 83 -4.77 -6.63 13.49
N VAL A 84 -5.69 -6.56 12.55
CA VAL A 84 -5.62 -7.31 11.30
C VAL A 84 -4.86 -6.46 10.30
N VAL A 85 -3.81 -7.00 9.71
CA VAL A 85 -3.04 -6.33 8.66
C VAL A 85 -3.21 -7.11 7.37
N VAL A 86 -3.70 -6.44 6.34
CA VAL A 86 -3.97 -7.06 5.03
C VAL A 86 -2.92 -6.59 4.02
N LYS A 87 -2.24 -7.53 3.37
CA LYS A 87 -1.32 -7.23 2.28
C LYS A 87 -2.07 -6.90 1.00
N ILE A 88 -1.99 -5.67 0.55
CA ILE A 88 -2.72 -5.17 -0.63
C ILE A 88 -1.77 -5.05 -1.82
N ASP A 89 -2.20 -5.55 -2.97
CA ASP A 89 -1.49 -5.37 -4.23
C ASP A 89 -1.62 -3.95 -4.76
N ASN A 90 -0.57 -3.47 -5.41
CA ASN A 90 -0.57 -2.18 -6.09
C ASN A 90 -0.11 -2.27 -7.54
N HIS A 91 -0.17 -3.47 -8.13
CA HIS A 91 -0.01 -3.64 -9.57
C HIS A 91 -1.12 -2.88 -10.32
N GLU A 92 -0.87 -2.43 -11.54
CA GLU A 92 -1.87 -1.72 -12.36
C GLU A 92 -3.19 -2.50 -12.44
N GLU A 93 -3.13 -3.80 -12.71
CA GLU A 93 -4.30 -4.69 -12.79
C GLU A 93 -5.03 -4.91 -11.43
N ALA A 94 -4.39 -4.55 -10.32
CA ALA A 94 -5.00 -4.59 -8.99
C ALA A 94 -5.81 -3.33 -8.67
N ARG A 95 -5.66 -2.29 -9.47
CA ARG A 95 -6.31 -0.99 -9.25
C ARG A 95 -7.67 -0.93 -9.97
N PRO A 96 -8.62 -0.19 -9.45
CA PRO A 96 -8.66 0.41 -8.11
C PRO A 96 -8.78 -0.65 -7.01
N GLN A 97 -8.18 -0.39 -5.85
CA GLN A 97 -8.35 -1.19 -4.64
C GLN A 97 -9.70 -0.91 -3.97
N SER A 98 -10.03 -1.67 -2.91
CA SER A 98 -11.22 -1.43 -2.09
C SER A 98 -10.92 -1.63 -0.61
N GLY A 99 -11.63 -0.93 0.26
CA GLY A 99 -11.56 -1.07 1.72
C GLY A 99 -10.31 -0.46 2.36
N ILE A 100 -9.40 0.10 1.59
CA ILE A 100 -8.15 0.72 2.10
C ILE A 100 -8.40 2.05 2.78
N GLU A 101 -9.49 2.74 2.44
CA GLU A 101 -9.93 4.00 3.02
C GLU A 101 -10.42 3.86 4.46
N LEU A 102 -10.79 2.65 4.85
CA LEU A 102 -11.27 2.33 6.20
C LEU A 102 -10.13 1.93 7.15
N ALA A 103 -8.92 1.75 6.64
CA ALA A 103 -7.79 1.34 7.45
C ALA A 103 -7.40 2.42 8.48
N ASP A 104 -7.07 1.99 9.71
CA ASP A 104 -6.53 2.89 10.74
C ASP A 104 -5.18 3.50 10.32
N MET A 105 -4.38 2.78 9.53
CA MET A 105 -3.14 3.27 8.93
C MET A 105 -2.82 2.49 7.66
N MET A 106 -2.29 3.18 6.66
CA MET A 106 -1.72 2.55 5.47
C MET A 106 -0.19 2.62 5.51
N ILE A 107 0.48 1.51 5.17
CA ILE A 107 1.93 1.47 5.04
C ILE A 107 2.30 1.05 3.63
N GLU A 108 3.10 1.86 2.96
CA GLU A 108 3.58 1.60 1.60
C GLU A 108 5.05 1.18 1.61
N VAL A 109 5.33 0.04 0.97
CA VAL A 109 6.67 -0.56 0.93
C VAL A 109 7.03 -0.90 -0.50
N TRP A 110 8.26 -0.58 -0.91
CA TRP A 110 8.77 -0.98 -2.21
C TRP A 110 8.99 -2.50 -2.27
N VAL A 111 8.51 -3.10 -3.35
CA VAL A 111 8.67 -4.50 -3.69
C VAL A 111 9.30 -4.63 -5.09
N GLU A 112 9.14 -5.73 -5.79
CA GLU A 112 9.76 -5.97 -7.10
C GLU A 112 9.21 -4.99 -8.17
N GLY A 113 9.86 -3.86 -8.35
CA GLY A 113 9.56 -2.85 -9.39
C GLY A 113 8.35 -1.95 -9.11
N ILE A 114 7.52 -2.25 -8.12
CA ILE A 114 6.35 -1.48 -7.69
C ILE A 114 6.32 -1.35 -6.16
N THR A 115 5.31 -0.69 -5.60
CA THR A 115 5.03 -0.77 -4.17
C THR A 115 3.88 -1.73 -3.87
N ARG A 116 3.75 -2.15 -2.61
CA ARG A 116 2.56 -2.79 -2.03
C ARG A 116 2.21 -2.14 -0.73
N TYR A 117 0.98 -2.37 -0.29
CA TYR A 117 0.48 -1.78 0.94
C TYR A 117 0.26 -2.82 2.03
N LEU A 118 0.39 -2.36 3.27
CA LEU A 118 -0.16 -3.00 4.46
C LEU A 118 -1.30 -2.11 4.94
N ALA A 119 -2.52 -2.61 4.88
CA ALA A 119 -3.69 -1.94 5.42
C ALA A 119 -3.93 -2.45 6.85
N VAL A 120 -3.83 -1.58 7.84
CA VAL A 120 -3.91 -1.90 9.28
C VAL A 120 -5.30 -1.60 9.80
N PHE A 121 -5.95 -2.59 10.40
CA PHE A 121 -7.29 -2.49 10.97
C PHE A 121 -7.28 -2.93 12.44
N GLN A 122 -7.52 -2.01 13.36
CA GLN A 122 -7.67 -2.27 14.78
C GLN A 122 -9.03 -1.79 15.30
N ALA A 123 -9.27 -0.48 15.21
CA ALA A 123 -10.52 0.14 15.64
C ALA A 123 -11.57 0.15 14.53
N ALA A 124 -11.13 0.17 13.28
CA ALA A 124 -11.98 0.06 12.11
C ALA A 124 -11.99 -1.35 11.53
N ASP A 125 -13.01 -1.66 10.76
CA ASP A 125 -13.16 -2.89 9.99
C ASP A 125 -13.65 -2.59 8.57
N ALA A 126 -13.37 -3.52 7.65
CA ALA A 126 -13.80 -3.46 6.26
C ALA A 126 -14.39 -4.80 5.84
N ASP A 127 -15.63 -4.80 5.34
CA ASP A 127 -16.31 -6.01 4.84
C ASP A 127 -15.72 -6.49 3.49
N PHE A 128 -15.01 -5.58 2.79
CA PHE A 128 -14.48 -5.84 1.45
C PHE A 128 -13.16 -5.11 1.25
N VAL A 129 -12.03 -5.77 1.54
CA VAL A 129 -10.68 -5.21 1.40
C VAL A 129 -9.81 -6.03 0.47
N GLY A 130 -9.11 -5.37 -0.44
CA GLY A 130 -8.23 -6.04 -1.40
C GLY A 130 -7.88 -5.22 -2.64
N PRO A 131 -7.23 -5.84 -3.65
CA PRO A 131 -6.88 -7.28 -3.77
C PRO A 131 -5.72 -7.68 -2.85
N ILE A 132 -5.87 -8.83 -2.19
CA ILE A 132 -4.86 -9.39 -1.28
C ILE A 132 -3.72 -10.01 -2.08
N ARG A 133 -2.48 -9.83 -1.60
CA ARG A 133 -1.28 -10.25 -2.31
C ARG A 133 -0.20 -10.85 -1.41
N SER A 134 0.89 -11.29 -2.06
CA SER A 134 1.95 -12.06 -1.42
C SER A 134 2.76 -11.26 -0.39
N MET A 135 3.10 -11.91 0.72
CA MET A 135 3.98 -11.40 1.77
C MET A 135 5.39 -11.10 1.27
N ARG A 136 6.07 -10.19 1.96
CA ARG A 136 7.46 -9.82 1.75
C ARG A 136 8.22 -9.74 3.07
N PRO A 137 9.55 -9.89 3.10
CA PRO A 137 10.31 -9.91 4.36
C PRO A 137 10.09 -8.68 5.24
N THR A 138 10.06 -7.50 4.66
CA THR A 138 9.84 -6.23 5.37
C THR A 138 8.51 -6.18 6.12
N ASP A 139 7.49 -6.90 5.65
CA ASP A 139 6.16 -6.89 6.25
C ASP A 139 6.18 -7.33 7.73
N PHE A 140 6.99 -8.34 8.05
CA PHE A 140 7.12 -8.86 9.42
C PHE A 140 7.85 -7.90 10.35
N ALA A 141 8.93 -7.29 9.87
CA ALA A 141 9.68 -6.29 10.63
C ALA A 141 8.79 -5.12 11.05
N LEU A 142 7.87 -4.68 10.19
CA LEU A 142 6.94 -3.58 10.48
C LEU A 142 5.84 -3.95 11.47
N GLN A 143 5.45 -5.21 11.55
CA GLN A 143 4.33 -5.67 12.36
C GLN A 143 4.74 -6.28 13.70
N ASN A 144 6.03 -6.60 13.88
CA ASN A 144 6.58 -7.21 15.10
C ASN A 144 6.18 -6.47 16.39
N PRO A 145 6.17 -5.11 16.46
CA PRO A 145 5.79 -4.39 17.67
C PRO A 145 4.35 -4.66 18.14
N TRP A 146 3.47 -5.00 17.21
CA TRP A 146 2.03 -5.17 17.49
C TRP A 146 1.61 -6.61 17.57
N ALA A 147 2.46 -7.56 17.21
CA ALA A 147 2.11 -8.96 17.13
C ALA A 147 0.76 -9.19 16.41
N SER A 148 0.60 -8.55 15.25
CA SER A 148 -0.64 -8.51 14.47
C SER A 148 -1.07 -9.88 13.93
N LEU A 149 -2.26 -9.91 13.37
CA LEU A 149 -2.75 -10.96 12.48
C LEU A 149 -2.48 -10.48 11.05
N PHE A 150 -1.62 -11.17 10.32
CA PHE A 150 -1.22 -10.78 8.98
C PHE A 150 -1.85 -11.68 7.92
N ILE A 151 -2.63 -11.07 7.02
CA ILE A 151 -3.36 -11.75 5.94
C ILE A 151 -2.68 -11.46 4.61
N HIS A 152 -2.35 -12.52 3.88
CA HIS A 152 -1.69 -12.44 2.59
C HIS A 152 -2.15 -13.56 1.64
N SER A 153 -1.64 -13.55 0.41
CA SER A 153 -1.84 -14.61 -0.57
C SER A 153 -0.51 -15.00 -1.19
N GLY A 154 0.04 -16.09 -0.71
CA GLY A 154 1.34 -16.63 -1.14
C GLY A 154 2.55 -15.88 -0.62
N GLY A 155 3.70 -16.40 -0.99
CA GLY A 155 5.03 -15.90 -0.63
C GLY A 155 6.08 -16.95 -0.97
N GLN A 156 7.37 -16.59 -0.93
CA GLN A 156 8.46 -17.54 -1.11
C GLN A 156 8.69 -18.32 0.21
N ASP A 157 9.04 -19.59 0.12
CA ASP A 157 9.17 -20.47 1.31
C ASP A 157 10.17 -19.95 2.35
N TRP A 158 11.27 -19.32 1.94
CA TRP A 158 12.25 -18.75 2.86
C TRP A 158 11.70 -17.58 3.71
N ILE A 159 10.65 -16.88 3.22
CA ILE A 159 9.99 -15.80 3.98
C ILE A 159 9.19 -16.40 5.15
N LYS A 160 8.70 -17.62 5.04
CA LYS A 160 8.03 -18.32 6.15
C LYS A 160 8.93 -18.49 7.36
N ALA A 161 10.24 -18.71 7.15
CA ALA A 161 11.20 -18.77 8.26
C ALA A 161 11.33 -17.44 9.00
N ILE A 162 11.16 -16.30 8.31
CA ILE A 162 11.08 -14.96 8.93
C ILE A 162 9.78 -14.84 9.73
N ALA A 163 8.66 -15.28 9.16
CA ALA A 163 7.36 -15.31 9.82
C ALA A 163 7.43 -16.11 11.14
N ASP A 164 7.99 -17.31 11.11
CA ASP A 164 8.14 -18.19 12.27
C ASP A 164 9.01 -17.58 13.39
N ALA A 165 9.97 -16.73 13.04
CA ALA A 165 10.83 -16.02 13.98
C ALA A 165 10.20 -14.70 14.51
N SER A 166 9.09 -14.27 13.93
CA SER A 166 8.42 -13.01 14.25
C SER A 166 7.38 -13.19 15.37
N THR A 167 6.83 -12.06 15.87
CA THR A 167 5.66 -12.05 16.75
C THR A 167 4.34 -12.07 15.97
N VAL A 168 4.42 -11.85 14.67
CA VAL A 168 3.29 -11.77 13.74
C VAL A 168 2.75 -13.16 13.50
N ARG A 169 1.43 -13.30 13.48
CA ARG A 169 0.78 -14.54 13.06
C ARG A 169 0.24 -14.36 11.65
N GLU A 170 0.87 -15.04 10.71
CA GLU A 170 0.51 -14.96 9.30
C GLU A 170 -0.52 -16.01 8.91
N PHE A 171 -1.36 -15.70 7.94
CA PHE A 171 -2.34 -16.58 7.35
C PHE A 171 -2.40 -16.40 5.83
N ASP A 172 -2.19 -17.48 5.11
CA ASP A 172 -2.27 -17.56 3.66
C ASP A 172 -3.70 -17.93 3.23
N GLU A 173 -4.42 -16.96 2.66
CA GLU A 173 -5.82 -17.12 2.20
C GLU A 173 -6.75 -17.79 3.24
N PRO A 174 -6.86 -17.30 4.48
CA PRO A 174 -7.64 -17.96 5.53
C PRO A 174 -9.15 -17.85 5.30
N PRO A 175 -9.99 -18.58 6.07
CA PRO A 175 -11.42 -18.32 6.15
C PRO A 175 -11.71 -16.83 6.41
N GLY A 176 -12.69 -16.28 5.70
CA GLY A 176 -12.95 -14.82 5.65
C GLY A 176 -12.29 -14.14 4.46
N SER A 177 -11.39 -14.82 3.74
CA SER A 177 -10.98 -14.41 2.40
C SER A 177 -11.82 -15.11 1.32
N PHE A 178 -12.04 -14.41 0.22
CA PHE A 178 -12.87 -14.89 -0.89
C PHE A 178 -12.43 -14.31 -2.23
N ARG A 179 -12.73 -15.03 -3.31
CA ARG A 179 -12.40 -14.58 -4.68
C ARG A 179 -13.63 -14.08 -5.40
N ILE A 180 -13.49 -12.93 -6.06
CA ILE A 180 -14.54 -12.35 -6.88
C ILE A 180 -14.39 -12.74 -8.36
N GLY A 181 -15.52 -12.88 -9.07
CA GLY A 181 -15.53 -13.19 -10.49
C GLY A 181 -15.25 -12.00 -11.42
N ALA A 182 -15.34 -10.77 -10.91
CA ALA A 182 -15.18 -9.55 -11.70
C ALA A 182 -13.74 -9.26 -12.15
N ARG A 183 -12.75 -9.94 -11.58
CA ARG A 183 -11.32 -9.78 -11.90
C ARG A 183 -10.63 -11.13 -12.11
N PRO A 184 -9.62 -11.20 -12.98
CA PRO A 184 -8.82 -12.41 -13.15
C PRO A 184 -7.90 -12.65 -11.94
N ARG A 185 -7.48 -13.89 -11.73
CA ARG A 185 -6.35 -14.19 -10.85
C ARG A 185 -5.08 -13.53 -11.40
N PRO A 186 -4.21 -13.04 -10.55
CA PRO A 186 -4.18 -13.10 -9.09
C PRO A 186 -4.86 -11.90 -8.38
N TRP A 187 -5.50 -10.97 -9.09
CA TRP A 187 -6.03 -9.70 -8.57
C TRP A 187 -7.47 -9.77 -8.09
N ASN A 188 -7.95 -10.94 -7.70
CA ASN A 188 -9.36 -11.19 -7.38
C ASN A 188 -9.60 -11.73 -5.96
N LEU A 189 -8.60 -11.74 -5.08
CA LEU A 189 -8.75 -12.16 -3.70
C LEU A 189 -9.02 -10.96 -2.81
N TYR A 190 -10.09 -11.04 -2.02
CA TYR A 190 -10.53 -10.03 -1.07
C TYR A 190 -10.82 -10.67 0.28
N GLY A 191 -11.02 -9.85 1.31
CA GLY A 191 -11.37 -10.33 2.64
C GLY A 191 -12.31 -9.40 3.38
N ASP A 192 -12.96 -9.95 4.40
CA ASP A 192 -13.73 -9.27 5.42
C ASP A 192 -12.90 -9.27 6.71
N THR A 193 -12.52 -8.11 7.23
CA THR A 193 -11.58 -8.02 8.36
C THR A 193 -12.13 -8.61 9.65
N ASN A 194 -13.44 -8.55 9.91
CA ASN A 194 -14.07 -9.18 11.06
C ASN A 194 -13.96 -10.69 10.98
N SER A 195 -14.30 -11.27 9.82
CA SER A 195 -14.17 -12.71 9.57
C SER A 195 -12.72 -13.17 9.60
N LEU A 196 -11.79 -12.37 9.06
CA LEU A 196 -10.36 -12.63 9.10
C LEU A 196 -9.83 -12.64 10.55
N ARG A 197 -10.27 -11.70 11.38
CA ARG A 197 -9.90 -11.59 12.80
C ARG A 197 -10.25 -12.85 13.60
N ALA A 198 -11.33 -13.53 13.25
CA ALA A 198 -11.77 -14.75 13.91
C ALA A 198 -10.79 -15.94 13.76
N ASN A 199 -9.82 -15.88 12.84
CA ASN A 199 -8.78 -16.91 12.69
C ASN A 199 -7.71 -16.84 13.79
N ASP A 200 -7.60 -15.72 14.51
CA ASP A 200 -6.63 -15.58 15.58
C ASP A 200 -7.21 -16.03 16.94
N ASN A 201 -6.71 -17.14 17.45
CA ASN A 201 -7.11 -17.69 18.74
C ASN A 201 -6.30 -17.15 19.94
N ARG A 202 -5.38 -16.18 19.73
CA ARG A 202 -4.60 -15.54 20.81
C ARG A 202 -5.45 -14.60 21.67
N GLY A 203 -6.62 -14.19 21.16
CA GLY A 203 -7.49 -13.23 21.83
C GLY A 203 -6.93 -11.80 21.83
N SER A 204 -7.57 -10.95 22.64
CA SER A 204 -7.19 -9.56 22.82
C SER A 204 -5.84 -9.40 23.55
N TYR A 205 -5.26 -8.22 23.49
CA TYR A 205 -4.13 -7.86 24.36
C TYR A 205 -4.54 -7.82 25.82
N SER A 206 -3.59 -8.07 26.71
CA SER A 206 -3.79 -7.93 28.17
C SER A 206 -3.86 -6.47 28.64
N SER A 207 -3.36 -5.55 27.83
CA SER A 207 -3.37 -4.10 28.04
C SER A 207 -3.45 -3.39 26.68
N PRO A 208 -3.95 -2.15 26.63
CA PRO A 208 -3.97 -1.35 25.40
C PRO A 208 -2.61 -1.26 24.72
N LEU A 209 -2.63 -1.24 23.39
CA LEU A 209 -1.44 -0.93 22.61
C LEU A 209 -1.07 0.54 22.84
N SER A 210 0.21 0.80 23.13
CA SER A 210 0.70 2.16 23.28
C SER A 210 0.63 2.91 21.93
N PRO A 211 0.40 4.24 21.96
CA PRO A 211 0.48 5.05 20.75
C PRO A 211 1.80 4.83 20.02
N LEU A 212 1.73 4.70 18.70
CA LEU A 212 2.91 4.52 17.85
C LEU A 212 3.68 5.84 17.66
N TRP A 213 2.98 6.95 17.84
CA TRP A 213 3.47 8.31 17.59
C TRP A 213 3.16 9.20 18.76
N GLU A 214 3.94 10.28 18.90
CA GLU A 214 3.52 11.42 19.68
C GLU A 214 2.60 12.28 18.81
N PHE A 215 1.29 12.25 19.12
CA PHE A 215 0.29 12.99 18.35
C PHE A 215 0.23 14.46 18.78
N GLY A 216 0.14 15.37 17.80
CA GLY A 216 0.03 16.80 18.02
C GLY A 216 0.05 17.59 16.72
N ASP A 217 -0.04 18.90 16.82
CA ASP A 217 -0.10 19.78 15.65
C ASP A 217 1.28 19.99 15.01
N MET A 218 1.29 20.37 13.73
CA MET A 218 2.50 20.80 13.05
C MET A 218 3.02 22.10 13.66
N PRO A 219 4.36 22.30 13.70
CA PRO A 219 4.94 23.60 14.05
C PRO A 219 4.42 24.73 13.14
N ASP A 220 4.23 25.93 13.70
CA ASP A 220 3.72 27.07 12.94
C ASP A 220 4.63 27.47 11.78
N ASP A 221 5.94 27.27 11.94
CA ASP A 221 7.00 27.58 10.96
C ASP A 221 7.32 26.41 10.00
N ALA A 222 6.47 25.37 9.99
CA ALA A 222 6.62 24.25 9.07
C ALA A 222 6.64 24.74 7.60
N ALA A 223 7.55 24.21 6.80
CA ALA A 223 7.75 24.60 5.41
C ALA A 223 6.59 24.18 4.52
N ILE A 224 6.30 24.94 3.47
CA ILE A 224 5.27 24.61 2.48
C ILE A 224 5.66 23.32 1.73
N ALA A 225 4.69 22.48 1.44
CA ALA A 225 4.86 21.23 0.71
C ALA A 225 3.58 20.86 -0.06
N GLU A 226 3.42 21.42 -1.24
CA GLU A 226 2.22 21.18 -2.07
C GLU A 226 2.30 19.89 -2.87
N GLU A 227 3.51 19.46 -3.21
CA GLU A 227 3.74 18.21 -3.93
C GLU A 227 4.89 17.44 -3.30
N VAL A 228 4.68 16.13 -3.14
CA VAL A 228 5.69 15.18 -2.66
C VAL A 228 5.86 14.07 -3.67
N LEU A 229 7.08 13.89 -4.17
CA LEU A 229 7.42 12.90 -5.18
C LEU A 229 8.35 11.84 -4.59
N LEU A 230 8.01 10.58 -4.76
CA LEU A 230 8.77 9.43 -4.30
C LEU A 230 9.22 8.58 -5.49
N LYS A 231 10.52 8.52 -5.75
CA LYS A 231 11.11 7.72 -6.82
C LYS A 231 11.59 6.37 -6.27
N TYR A 232 10.95 5.27 -6.69
CA TYR A 232 11.35 3.92 -6.26
C TYR A 232 12.28 3.23 -7.25
N TRP A 233 11.97 3.35 -8.53
CA TRP A 233 12.73 2.75 -9.62
C TRP A 233 12.73 3.69 -10.83
N PHE A 234 13.43 3.32 -11.92
CA PHE A 234 13.56 4.17 -13.11
C PHE A 234 12.22 4.69 -13.63
N ASP A 235 11.16 3.87 -13.55
CA ASP A 235 9.87 4.13 -14.16
C ASP A 235 8.70 3.98 -13.18
N TYR A 236 8.96 3.89 -11.88
CA TYR A 236 7.92 3.81 -10.85
C TYR A 236 8.10 4.92 -9.83
N THR A 237 7.14 5.83 -9.85
CA THR A 237 7.09 7.00 -8.98
C THR A 237 5.70 7.14 -8.40
N THR A 238 5.60 7.49 -7.12
CA THR A 238 4.34 7.91 -6.51
C THR A 238 4.43 9.38 -6.15
N SER A 239 3.32 10.10 -6.28
CA SER A 239 3.20 11.51 -5.96
C SER A 239 2.01 11.74 -5.05
N TRP A 240 2.13 12.77 -4.22
CA TRP A 240 1.05 13.27 -3.39
C TRP A 240 0.92 14.76 -3.64
N TYR A 241 -0.32 15.21 -3.89
CA TYR A 241 -0.65 16.60 -4.16
C TYR A 241 -1.58 17.11 -3.07
N TRP A 242 -1.24 18.26 -2.50
CA TRP A 242 -2.09 18.92 -1.53
C TRP A 242 -3.36 19.42 -2.20
N ASN A 243 -4.50 19.06 -1.65
CA ASN A 243 -5.82 19.56 -2.03
C ASN A 243 -6.32 20.46 -0.89
N GLU A 244 -6.25 21.77 -1.11
CA GLU A 244 -6.62 22.78 -0.12
C GLU A 244 -8.12 22.78 0.20
N GLU A 245 -8.97 22.47 -0.80
CA GLU A 245 -10.44 22.46 -0.64
C GLU A 245 -10.89 21.32 0.27
N GLU A 246 -10.28 20.14 0.11
CA GLU A 246 -10.62 18.92 0.86
C GLU A 246 -9.70 18.69 2.08
N PHE A 247 -8.69 19.54 2.26
CA PHE A 247 -7.72 19.50 3.36
C PHE A 247 -7.03 18.15 3.53
N HIS A 248 -6.55 17.55 2.43
CA HIS A 248 -5.77 16.32 2.42
C HIS A 248 -4.81 16.23 1.23
N TYR A 249 -3.89 15.29 1.28
CA TYR A 249 -3.05 14.93 0.14
C TYR A 249 -3.71 13.85 -0.71
N GLU A 250 -3.68 14.01 -2.04
CA GLU A 250 -4.20 13.07 -3.02
C GLU A 250 -3.08 12.33 -3.73
N LYS A 251 -3.21 11.00 -3.82
CA LYS A 251 -2.21 10.12 -4.43
C LYS A 251 -2.32 10.08 -5.95
N SER A 252 -1.15 10.04 -6.59
CA SER A 252 -1.00 9.69 -8.00
C SER A 252 0.18 8.73 -8.18
N THR A 253 0.21 8.02 -9.30
CA THR A 253 1.26 7.03 -9.57
C THR A 253 1.68 7.12 -11.03
N VAL A 254 2.97 7.13 -11.28
CA VAL A 254 3.55 6.88 -12.60
C VAL A 254 3.93 5.41 -12.65
N ASP A 255 3.37 4.68 -13.59
CA ASP A 255 3.60 3.25 -13.73
C ASP A 255 4.17 2.94 -15.10
N ARG A 256 5.24 2.16 -15.13
CA ARG A 256 5.91 1.66 -16.33
C ARG A 256 5.03 0.77 -17.20
N TYR A 257 4.06 0.11 -16.59
CA TYR A 257 3.22 -0.89 -17.23
C TYR A 257 1.91 -0.32 -17.79
N SER A 258 1.83 1.02 -17.94
CA SER A 258 0.70 1.62 -18.62
C SER A 258 0.58 1.02 -20.02
N ALA A 259 -0.59 0.47 -20.32
CA ALA A 259 -0.87 -0.19 -21.59
C ALA A 259 -0.67 0.72 -22.82
N SER A 260 -0.67 2.03 -22.62
CA SER A 260 -0.41 3.04 -23.66
C SER A 260 1.07 3.26 -23.94
N GLY A 261 1.99 2.80 -23.07
CA GLY A 261 3.41 3.13 -23.13
C GLY A 261 3.74 4.60 -22.85
N GLU A 262 2.72 5.39 -22.52
CA GLU A 262 2.85 6.79 -22.18
C GLU A 262 3.08 6.92 -20.67
N VAL A 263 4.20 7.52 -20.28
CA VAL A 263 4.55 7.77 -18.87
C VAL A 263 3.75 8.98 -18.40
N THR A 264 2.52 8.75 -17.94
CA THR A 264 1.68 9.81 -17.38
C THR A 264 1.49 9.58 -15.89
N ASN A 265 1.50 10.68 -15.13
CA ASN A 265 1.16 10.65 -13.72
C ASN A 265 -0.36 10.46 -13.59
N GLN A 266 -0.79 9.26 -13.21
CA GLN A 266 -2.21 8.89 -13.16
C GLN A 266 -2.77 9.05 -11.75
N PRO A 267 -3.91 9.74 -11.60
CA PRO A 267 -4.64 9.76 -10.34
C PRO A 267 -4.93 8.36 -9.84
N HIS A 268 -4.71 8.11 -8.55
CA HIS A 268 -4.94 6.81 -7.94
C HIS A 268 -6.30 6.79 -7.23
N TYR A 269 -7.10 5.76 -7.51
CA TYR A 269 -8.47 5.63 -6.99
C TYR A 269 -8.64 4.33 -6.18
N TYR A 270 -9.59 4.35 -5.26
CA TYR A 270 -10.18 3.17 -4.65
C TYR A 270 -11.68 3.11 -4.98
N LEU A 271 -12.31 1.95 -4.78
CA LEU A 271 -13.75 1.77 -4.91
C LEU A 271 -14.39 1.63 -3.53
N ASP A 272 -15.41 2.45 -3.29
CA ASP A 272 -16.26 2.31 -2.11
C ASP A 272 -17.16 1.05 -2.20
N PRO A 273 -17.90 0.67 -1.13
CA PRO A 273 -18.81 -0.47 -1.16
C PRO A 273 -19.93 -0.37 -2.21
N ASN A 274 -20.23 0.83 -2.69
CA ASN A 274 -21.22 1.08 -3.75
C ASN A 274 -20.59 1.07 -5.15
N ASN A 275 -19.30 0.74 -5.25
CA ASN A 275 -18.51 0.71 -6.48
C ASN A 275 -18.29 2.09 -7.12
N ASN A 276 -18.33 3.17 -6.33
CA ASN A 276 -17.92 4.50 -6.77
C ASN A 276 -16.43 4.67 -6.60
N ALA A 277 -15.79 5.30 -7.58
CA ALA A 277 -14.37 5.61 -7.55
C ALA A 277 -14.09 6.91 -6.79
N HIS A 278 -13.21 6.85 -5.80
CA HIS A 278 -12.74 7.99 -5.01
C HIS A 278 -11.21 8.08 -5.08
N ARG A 279 -10.68 9.31 -4.99
CA ARG A 279 -9.24 9.53 -4.91
C ARG A 279 -8.68 8.90 -3.64
N ILE A 280 -7.56 8.19 -3.77
CA ILE A 280 -6.78 7.80 -2.58
C ILE A 280 -6.23 9.08 -1.97
N SER A 281 -6.52 9.29 -0.69
CA SER A 281 -6.12 10.48 0.05
C SER A 281 -5.64 10.13 1.46
N ALA A 282 -4.85 11.04 2.03
CA ALA A 282 -4.36 10.96 3.41
C ALA A 282 -4.29 12.36 4.01
N ASP A 283 -4.64 12.49 5.29
CA ASP A 283 -4.56 13.76 6.00
C ASP A 283 -3.12 14.04 6.43
N THR A 284 -2.39 12.97 6.82
CA THR A 284 -0.99 13.03 7.23
C THR A 284 -0.16 11.98 6.49
N LEU A 285 0.96 12.42 5.90
CA LEU A 285 1.94 11.54 5.30
C LEU A 285 3.18 11.44 6.21
N ILE A 286 3.68 10.22 6.39
CA ILE A 286 4.94 9.96 7.10
C ILE A 286 5.87 9.24 6.13
N MET A 287 7.03 9.81 5.83
CA MET A 287 8.00 9.21 4.92
C MET A 287 9.30 8.96 5.64
N LEU A 288 9.71 7.68 5.71
CA LEU A 288 10.93 7.25 6.34
C LEU A 288 11.91 6.81 5.26
N GLU A 289 12.99 7.58 5.07
CA GLU A 289 14.04 7.22 4.12
C GLU A 289 14.90 6.08 4.70
N THR A 290 14.93 4.96 4.00
CA THR A 290 15.65 3.76 4.42
C THR A 290 16.52 3.20 3.30
N LEU A 291 17.51 2.42 3.65
CA LEU A 291 18.25 1.60 2.70
C LEU A 291 17.41 0.39 2.30
N TYR A 292 17.50 0.03 1.04
CA TYR A 292 16.97 -1.21 0.51
C TYR A 292 18.10 -2.07 -0.03
N PHE A 293 18.09 -3.32 0.32
CA PHE A 293 18.97 -4.32 -0.28
C PHE A 293 18.13 -5.38 -0.99
N LEU A 294 18.72 -5.96 -2.03
CA LEU A 294 18.10 -7.05 -2.77
C LEU A 294 18.58 -8.36 -2.17
N THR A 295 17.64 -9.17 -1.70
CA THR A 295 17.96 -10.49 -1.16
C THR A 295 17.27 -11.58 -1.93
N CYS A 296 17.95 -12.69 -2.06
CA CYS A 296 17.45 -13.90 -2.65
C CYS A 296 18.06 -15.09 -1.94
N TYR A 297 17.28 -15.79 -1.15
CA TYR A 297 17.74 -16.99 -0.48
C TYR A 297 17.38 -18.21 -1.34
N GLY A 298 18.41 -18.96 -1.78
CA GLY A 298 18.20 -20.16 -2.60
C GLY A 298 17.71 -19.89 -4.02
N CYS A 299 18.06 -18.74 -4.59
CA CYS A 299 17.59 -18.33 -5.90
C CYS A 299 18.27 -19.04 -7.07
N GLU A 300 17.75 -20.17 -7.45
CA GLU A 300 17.95 -20.66 -8.82
C GLU A 300 17.08 -19.91 -9.85
N SER A 301 16.03 -19.23 -9.39
CA SER A 301 15.06 -18.52 -10.25
C SER A 301 15.31 -17.02 -10.45
N GLY A 302 16.34 -16.44 -9.83
CA GLY A 302 16.80 -15.06 -10.09
C GLY A 302 15.88 -13.92 -9.61
N ALA A 303 14.83 -14.20 -8.85
CA ALA A 303 13.94 -13.15 -8.35
C ALA A 303 14.52 -12.47 -7.10
N ASN A 304 15.15 -11.31 -7.29
CA ASN A 304 15.60 -10.47 -6.20
C ASN A 304 14.41 -9.81 -5.50
N VAL A 305 14.34 -9.97 -4.17
CA VAL A 305 13.29 -9.38 -3.34
C VAL A 305 13.87 -8.17 -2.60
N PRO A 306 13.33 -6.96 -2.79
CA PRO A 306 13.73 -5.79 -2.02
C PRO A 306 13.35 -5.96 -0.55
N VAL A 307 14.28 -5.63 0.34
CA VAL A 307 14.09 -5.61 1.79
C VAL A 307 14.55 -4.26 2.32
N ALA A 308 13.67 -3.59 3.06
CA ALA A 308 14.00 -2.34 3.71
C ALA A 308 14.79 -2.60 5.00
N GLU A 309 15.83 -1.82 5.24
CA GLU A 309 16.51 -1.77 6.52
C GLU A 309 15.68 -0.95 7.51
N THR A 310 15.01 -1.64 8.43
CA THR A 310 14.05 -1.02 9.36
C THR A 310 14.61 -0.80 10.76
N VAL A 311 15.84 -1.23 11.04
CA VAL A 311 16.56 -0.99 12.30
C VAL A 311 17.72 -0.05 12.01
N GLY A 312 17.95 0.94 12.86
CA GLY A 312 18.97 1.97 12.66
C GLY A 312 18.36 3.36 12.67
N SER A 313 18.74 4.20 11.73
CA SER A 313 18.25 5.57 11.64
C SER A 313 18.30 6.10 10.21
N GLY A 314 17.51 7.13 9.91
CA GLY A 314 17.49 7.80 8.62
C GLY A 314 16.67 9.08 8.68
N THR A 315 16.49 9.72 7.54
CA THR A 315 15.66 10.93 7.42
C THR A 315 14.18 10.56 7.57
N ALA A 316 13.44 11.38 8.29
CA ALA A 316 12.00 11.34 8.39
C ALA A 316 11.37 12.63 7.90
N TRP A 317 10.21 12.51 7.29
CA TRP A 317 9.41 13.63 6.81
C TRP A 317 7.97 13.42 7.26
N VAL A 318 7.35 14.47 7.76
CA VAL A 318 5.91 14.50 8.10
C VAL A 318 5.26 15.62 7.31
N PHE A 319 4.16 15.30 6.63
CA PHE A 319 3.40 16.24 5.81
C PHE A 319 1.97 16.29 6.31
N HIS A 320 1.45 17.50 6.51
CA HIS A 320 0.07 17.76 6.90
C HIS A 320 -0.31 19.19 6.58
N GLY A 321 -1.56 19.44 6.15
CA GLY A 321 -2.05 20.80 5.93
C GLY A 321 -1.27 21.57 4.86
N GLY A 322 -0.76 20.91 3.81
CA GLY A 322 0.07 21.56 2.79
C GLY A 322 1.47 21.97 3.26
N LYS A 323 1.88 21.51 4.43
CA LYS A 323 3.18 21.82 5.06
C LYS A 323 3.97 20.55 5.36
N MET A 324 5.27 20.73 5.63
CA MET A 324 6.16 19.64 6.03
C MET A 324 7.07 19.99 7.17
N VAL A 325 7.48 18.96 7.89
CA VAL A 325 8.60 18.97 8.84
C VAL A 325 9.58 17.86 8.45
N LYS A 326 10.87 18.16 8.49
CA LYS A 326 11.95 17.19 8.27
C LYS A 326 12.69 16.95 9.58
N GLY A 327 13.07 15.70 9.82
CA GLY A 327 13.83 15.27 10.97
C GLY A 327 14.41 13.88 10.73
N TYR A 328 14.45 13.07 11.78
CA TYR A 328 15.07 11.75 11.74
C TYR A 328 14.17 10.70 12.37
N TRP A 329 14.22 9.50 11.80
CA TRP A 329 13.72 8.32 12.46
C TRP A 329 14.88 7.53 13.08
N SER A 330 14.58 6.85 14.17
CA SER A 330 15.45 5.86 14.77
C SER A 330 14.66 4.66 15.26
N ARG A 331 15.28 3.47 15.23
CA ARG A 331 14.67 2.23 15.69
C ARG A 331 15.78 1.28 16.15
N SER A 332 15.74 0.86 17.40
CA SER A 332 16.82 0.05 18.00
C SER A 332 16.66 -1.45 17.71
N SER A 333 15.42 -1.92 17.52
CA SER A 333 15.11 -3.31 17.23
C SER A 333 13.79 -3.46 16.46
N GLU A 334 13.57 -4.59 15.80
CA GLU A 334 12.29 -4.88 15.14
C GLU A 334 11.11 -5.06 16.10
N ARG A 335 11.35 -5.10 17.41
CA ARG A 335 10.28 -5.20 18.43
C ARG A 335 9.79 -3.86 18.92
N GLU A 336 10.46 -2.79 18.54
CA GLU A 336 10.08 -1.40 18.84
C GLU A 336 9.49 -0.75 17.59
N TRP A 337 8.73 0.33 17.79
CA TRP A 337 8.29 1.17 16.69
C TRP A 337 9.33 2.25 16.39
N PHE A 338 9.15 2.99 15.34
CA PHE A 338 10.02 4.10 14.95
C PHE A 338 9.83 5.28 15.90
N SER A 339 10.92 5.82 16.42
CA SER A 339 10.94 7.12 17.10
C SER A 339 11.26 8.21 16.07
N LEU A 340 10.53 9.31 16.10
CA LEU A 340 10.72 10.46 15.21
C LEU A 340 11.17 11.67 15.99
N THR A 341 12.25 12.33 15.57
CA THR A 341 12.82 13.49 16.25
C THR A 341 13.20 14.60 15.28
N LEU A 342 13.13 15.84 15.76
CA LEU A 342 13.66 17.01 15.07
C LEU A 342 15.18 17.12 15.23
N ASP A 343 15.79 18.09 14.56
CA ASP A 343 17.25 18.35 14.62
C ASP A 343 17.76 18.65 16.04
N ASP A 344 16.91 19.25 16.89
CA ASP A 344 17.22 19.56 18.28
C ASP A 344 16.99 18.39 19.25
N GLY A 345 16.54 17.26 18.73
CA GLY A 345 16.23 16.05 19.51
C GLY A 345 14.84 16.05 20.15
N SER A 346 14.03 17.07 19.96
CA SER A 346 12.63 17.07 20.40
C SER A 346 11.78 16.10 19.56
N PRO A 347 10.67 15.56 20.10
CA PRO A 347 9.78 14.71 19.33
C PRO A 347 9.21 15.42 18.10
N MET A 348 9.12 14.71 16.98
CA MET A 348 8.38 15.16 15.81
C MET A 348 6.92 14.74 16.00
N LEU A 349 6.03 15.71 16.20
CA LEU A 349 4.61 15.46 16.43
C LEU A 349 3.90 15.05 15.13
N ILE A 350 2.94 14.13 15.27
CA ILE A 350 2.16 13.62 14.16
C ILE A 350 0.72 14.11 14.27
N PRO A 351 0.23 14.94 13.34
CA PRO A 351 -1.16 15.34 13.32
C PRO A 351 -2.09 14.13 13.14
N PRO A 352 -3.13 14.00 14.01
CA PRO A 352 -4.11 12.93 13.88
C PRO A 352 -4.87 13.00 12.56
N GLY A 353 -5.29 11.83 12.04
CA GLY A 353 -6.05 11.73 10.80
C GLY A 353 -5.78 10.43 10.06
N ARG A 354 -6.20 10.34 8.81
CA ARG A 354 -5.84 9.21 7.92
C ARG A 354 -4.35 9.26 7.64
N ILE A 355 -3.59 8.33 8.24
CA ILE A 355 -2.13 8.29 8.10
C ILE A 355 -1.72 7.34 6.98
N TRP A 356 -0.88 7.85 6.09
CA TRP A 356 -0.17 7.06 5.09
C TRP A 356 1.33 7.13 5.35
N MET A 357 1.89 6.03 5.84
CA MET A 357 3.32 5.90 6.07
C MET A 357 3.98 5.23 4.86
N THR A 358 5.16 5.70 4.50
CA THR A 358 5.93 5.13 3.39
C THR A 358 7.38 4.87 3.80
N LEU A 359 7.88 3.65 3.56
CA LEU A 359 9.31 3.41 3.55
C LEU A 359 9.86 3.78 2.18
N SER A 360 10.42 4.98 2.07
CA SER A 360 11.03 5.47 0.84
C SER A 360 12.48 5.03 0.72
N ARG A 361 13.00 5.00 -0.51
CA ARG A 361 14.44 4.80 -0.71
C ARG A 361 15.18 6.08 -0.30
N ARG A 362 16.39 5.91 0.24
CA ARG A 362 17.25 7.04 0.62
C ARG A 362 17.47 7.99 -0.57
N ASP A 363 17.43 9.28 -0.30
CA ASP A 363 17.60 10.39 -1.26
C ASP A 363 16.59 10.41 -2.42
N ASN A 364 15.41 9.83 -2.22
CA ASN A 364 14.36 9.75 -3.24
C ASN A 364 13.06 10.49 -2.90
N VAL A 365 13.04 11.23 -1.80
CA VAL A 365 11.93 12.14 -1.46
C VAL A 365 12.24 13.52 -2.04
N ILE A 366 11.39 13.98 -2.95
CA ILE A 366 11.49 15.31 -3.56
C ILE A 366 10.23 16.08 -3.16
N VAL A 367 10.42 17.26 -2.63
CA VAL A 367 9.33 18.15 -2.21
C VAL A 367 9.34 19.40 -3.08
N ASN A 368 8.20 19.71 -3.68
CA ASN A 368 7.95 20.95 -4.37
C ASN A 368 7.13 21.86 -3.45
N GLN A 369 7.63 23.08 -3.26
CA GLN A 369 7.08 24.07 -2.33
C GLN A 369 6.03 25.00 -2.98
N GLY A 370 5.57 24.66 -4.21
CA GLY A 370 4.77 25.59 -5.00
C GLY A 370 5.63 26.67 -5.65
N LEU A 371 5.07 27.32 -6.63
CA LEU A 371 5.67 28.55 -7.20
C LEU A 371 5.03 29.75 -6.48
N ASP A 372 5.85 30.56 -5.81
CA ASP A 372 5.49 31.90 -5.33
C ASP A 372 5.01 32.79 -6.50
#